data_b44a94b95f23cc7310185fbc7b11d462
#
_entry.id   b44a94b95f23cc7310185fbc7b11d462
#
_cell.length_a   1.000
_cell.length_b   1.000
_cell.length_c   1.000
_cell.angle_alpha   90.00
_cell.angle_beta   90.00
_cell.angle_gamma   90.00
#
_symmetry.space_group_name_H-M   'P 1'
#
loop_
_entity.id
_entity.type
_entity.pdbx_description
1 polymer ?
#
loop_
_entity_poly.entity_id
_entity_poly.type
_entity_poly.pdbx_seq_one_letter_code
_entity_poly.pdbx_strand_id
1 'polypeptide(L)'
;MNGVQDEQRRRRVWVELYAETNDAGLVCRRCGISRPTLRLWWGRFLVKGDAGLASLSRRPHHSPRRVLDQKRIDLILFLRDERKLGPKRIQVELLRHHDLRFSTATIWKVLHAHKRAPLVRRRPPESPRRYSRPLPGDRVQIDTMKIGAGRFQYTAIDDCTRLRVLGLYPRRTAINAAHFLEHRMVEEFPFPIQRVQTDRGGEFFGMAFQEALQQYCIKFRPNRPRSPHLNGKVERSQQTDWVEFYSTMDVEDPSLPDLLEEWQFFYNWHRPHSALGAKTPMERCCELLDATPQQEEVEGRYHLKHERAKVRDFSAEQRLAELKGCL
;
A
#
# COMPACT_ATOMS: atom_id res chain seq x y z
N MET A 1 -10.39 -33.23 -1.72
CA MET A 1 -11.10 -33.75 -2.89
C MET A 1 -11.60 -35.19 -2.72
N ASN A 2 -11.17 -35.94 -1.72
CA ASN A 2 -11.53 -37.38 -1.55
C ASN A 2 -12.95 -37.67 -1.03
N GLY A 3 -13.58 -36.77 -0.26
CA GLY A 3 -14.88 -37.04 0.37
C GLY A 3 -16.09 -37.11 -0.58
N VAL A 4 -16.08 -36.35 -1.67
CA VAL A 4 -17.21 -36.31 -2.62
C VAL A 4 -17.25 -37.55 -3.50
N GLN A 5 -16.09 -38.06 -3.90
CA GLN A 5 -15.98 -39.30 -4.68
C GLN A 5 -16.38 -40.53 -3.83
N ASP A 6 -16.10 -40.49 -2.52
CA ASP A 6 -16.41 -41.56 -1.60
C ASP A 6 -17.92 -41.67 -1.33
N GLU A 7 -18.60 -40.51 -1.20
CA GLU A 7 -20.07 -40.48 -1.09
C GLU A 7 -20.77 -40.99 -2.37
N GLN A 8 -20.31 -40.65 -3.53
CA GLN A 8 -20.88 -41.10 -4.81
C GLN A 8 -20.70 -42.62 -4.98
N ARG A 9 -19.55 -43.20 -4.58
CA ARG A 9 -19.29 -44.63 -4.56
C ARG A 9 -20.27 -45.36 -3.62
N ARG A 10 -20.47 -44.86 -2.41
CA ARG A 10 -21.42 -45.44 -1.46
C ARG A 10 -22.86 -45.48 -2.01
N ARG A 11 -23.30 -44.37 -2.63
CA ARG A 11 -24.63 -44.30 -3.24
C ARG A 11 -24.80 -45.28 -4.41
N ARG A 12 -23.74 -45.50 -5.17
CA ARG A 12 -23.70 -46.48 -6.24
C ARG A 12 -23.92 -47.88 -5.71
N VAL A 13 -23.26 -48.28 -4.67
CA VAL A 13 -23.43 -49.58 -4.02
C VAL A 13 -24.90 -49.79 -3.54
N TRP A 14 -25.55 -48.75 -2.99
CA TRP A 14 -26.95 -48.84 -2.57
C TRP A 14 -27.90 -49.11 -3.73
N VAL A 15 -27.67 -48.43 -4.84
CA VAL A 15 -28.49 -48.51 -6.04
C VAL A 15 -28.31 -49.84 -6.74
N GLU A 16 -27.05 -50.29 -6.90
CA GLU A 16 -26.70 -51.56 -7.50
C GLU A 16 -27.29 -52.73 -6.71
N LEU A 17 -27.14 -52.74 -5.37
CA LEU A 17 -27.68 -53.76 -4.51
C LEU A 17 -29.22 -53.79 -4.58
N TYR A 18 -29.87 -52.64 -4.71
CA TYR A 18 -31.32 -52.58 -4.88
C TYR A 18 -31.75 -53.07 -6.28
N ALA A 19 -30.99 -52.77 -7.32
CA ALA A 19 -31.26 -53.29 -8.67
C ALA A 19 -31.17 -54.83 -8.74
N GLU A 20 -30.22 -55.42 -7.99
CA GLU A 20 -30.03 -56.88 -7.95
C GLU A 20 -31.09 -57.60 -7.09
N THR A 21 -31.45 -57.04 -5.94
CA THR A 21 -32.25 -57.75 -4.96
C THR A 21 -33.75 -57.38 -4.96
N ASN A 22 -34.08 -56.25 -5.49
CA ASN A 22 -35.39 -55.58 -5.45
C ASN A 22 -36.01 -55.55 -4.01
N ASP A 23 -35.17 -55.71 -2.97
CA ASP A 23 -35.57 -55.65 -1.57
C ASP A 23 -35.01 -54.40 -0.86
N ALA A 24 -35.86 -53.38 -0.75
CA ALA A 24 -35.50 -52.15 -0.05
C ALA A 24 -35.22 -52.35 1.44
N GLY A 25 -35.81 -53.33 2.07
CA GLY A 25 -35.58 -53.66 3.49
C GLY A 25 -34.19 -54.21 3.73
N LEU A 26 -33.73 -55.13 2.86
CA LEU A 26 -32.40 -55.72 2.89
C LEU A 26 -31.35 -54.64 2.69
N VAL A 27 -31.50 -53.80 1.65
CA VAL A 27 -30.54 -52.69 1.36
C VAL A 27 -30.44 -51.73 2.53
N CYS A 28 -31.58 -51.31 3.09
CA CYS A 28 -31.59 -50.39 4.22
C CYS A 28 -30.89 -50.96 5.46
N ARG A 29 -31.12 -52.22 5.80
CA ARG A 29 -30.44 -52.88 6.93
C ARG A 29 -28.94 -53.04 6.68
N ARG A 30 -28.58 -53.48 5.49
CA ARG A 30 -27.16 -53.75 5.15
C ARG A 30 -26.34 -52.49 5.00
N CYS A 31 -26.93 -51.42 4.47
CA CYS A 31 -26.21 -50.16 4.18
C CYS A 31 -26.42 -49.07 5.24
N GLY A 32 -27.22 -49.31 6.27
CA GLY A 32 -27.51 -48.34 7.33
C GLY A 32 -28.22 -47.07 6.87
N ILE A 33 -29.12 -47.21 5.86
CA ILE A 33 -29.85 -46.06 5.29
C ILE A 33 -31.35 -46.19 5.47
N SER A 34 -32.08 -45.08 5.41
CA SER A 34 -33.55 -45.09 5.46
C SER A 34 -34.16 -45.39 4.08
N ARG A 35 -35.38 -45.93 4.06
CA ARG A 35 -36.12 -46.15 2.81
C ARG A 35 -36.33 -44.88 1.98
N PRO A 36 -36.62 -43.70 2.55
CA PRO A 36 -36.70 -42.45 1.79
C PRO A 36 -35.35 -42.09 1.12
N THR A 37 -34.23 -42.35 1.81
CA THR A 37 -32.89 -42.09 1.24
C THR A 37 -32.64 -43.00 0.03
N LEU A 38 -32.96 -44.28 0.14
CA LEU A 38 -32.82 -45.21 -1.00
C LEU A 38 -33.71 -44.80 -2.19
N ARG A 39 -34.98 -44.45 -1.95
CA ARG A 39 -35.93 -44.00 -2.99
C ARG A 39 -35.40 -42.74 -3.70
N LEU A 40 -34.86 -41.79 -2.95
CA LEU A 40 -34.29 -40.56 -3.51
C LEU A 40 -33.16 -40.84 -4.50
N TRP A 41 -32.19 -41.67 -4.08
CA TRP A 41 -31.04 -41.99 -4.91
C TRP A 41 -31.36 -42.92 -6.07
N TRP A 42 -32.26 -43.88 -5.87
CA TRP A 42 -32.76 -44.74 -6.91
C TRP A 42 -33.51 -43.93 -8.00
N GLY A 43 -34.41 -43.03 -7.64
CA GLY A 43 -35.13 -42.19 -8.58
C GLY A 43 -34.18 -41.30 -9.39
N ARG A 44 -33.11 -40.73 -8.77
CA ARG A 44 -32.11 -39.94 -9.46
C ARG A 44 -31.24 -40.78 -10.41
N PHE A 45 -30.94 -42.01 -10.02
CA PHE A 45 -30.20 -42.93 -10.84
C PHE A 45 -31.00 -43.35 -12.09
N LEU A 46 -32.26 -43.64 -11.95
CA LEU A 46 -33.11 -43.97 -13.09
C LEU A 46 -33.18 -42.85 -14.14
N VAL A 47 -33.18 -41.59 -13.71
CA VAL A 47 -33.30 -40.43 -14.60
C VAL A 47 -31.95 -39.99 -15.22
N LYS A 48 -30.84 -40.06 -14.45
CA LYS A 48 -29.56 -39.46 -14.84
C LYS A 48 -28.38 -40.44 -14.77
N GLY A 49 -28.60 -41.71 -14.52
CA GLY A 49 -27.56 -42.70 -14.32
C GLY A 49 -26.61 -42.31 -13.17
N ASP A 50 -25.33 -42.62 -13.31
CA ASP A 50 -24.29 -42.31 -12.35
C ASP A 50 -24.14 -40.81 -12.02
N ALA A 51 -24.43 -39.95 -12.97
CA ALA A 51 -24.42 -38.48 -12.74
C ALA A 51 -25.49 -38.05 -11.73
N GLY A 52 -26.58 -38.80 -11.61
CA GLY A 52 -27.64 -38.56 -10.63
C GLY A 52 -27.23 -38.83 -9.18
N LEU A 53 -26.17 -39.61 -8.95
CA LEU A 53 -25.64 -39.92 -7.64
C LEU A 53 -24.73 -38.83 -7.05
N ALA A 54 -24.39 -37.83 -7.84
CA ALA A 54 -23.61 -36.69 -7.37
C ALA A 54 -24.42 -35.80 -6.40
N SER A 55 -23.72 -35.25 -5.41
CA SER A 55 -24.34 -34.29 -4.47
C SER A 55 -24.64 -32.98 -5.16
N LEU A 56 -25.85 -32.52 -5.14
CA LEU A 56 -26.25 -31.21 -5.60
C LEU A 56 -25.85 -30.13 -4.59
N SER A 57 -25.55 -28.94 -5.07
CA SER A 57 -25.27 -27.78 -4.22
C SER A 57 -26.50 -27.50 -3.32
N ARG A 58 -26.26 -27.37 -2.02
CA ARG A 58 -27.27 -26.96 -1.04
C ARG A 58 -27.38 -25.45 -0.89
N ARG A 59 -26.61 -24.69 -1.69
CA ARG A 59 -26.68 -23.22 -1.62
C ARG A 59 -28.01 -22.74 -2.19
N PRO A 60 -28.66 -21.76 -1.54
CA PRO A 60 -29.86 -21.14 -2.09
C PRO A 60 -29.54 -20.53 -3.47
N HIS A 61 -30.41 -20.79 -4.43
CA HIS A 61 -30.30 -20.20 -5.79
C HIS A 61 -30.53 -18.70 -5.77
N HIS A 62 -31.27 -18.20 -4.80
CA HIS A 62 -31.54 -16.78 -4.62
C HIS A 62 -31.22 -16.38 -3.16
N SER A 63 -30.43 -15.32 -3.00
CA SER A 63 -30.11 -14.75 -1.69
C SER A 63 -30.64 -13.32 -1.66
N PRO A 64 -31.74 -13.02 -0.96
CA PRO A 64 -32.32 -11.66 -0.87
C PRO A 64 -31.38 -10.66 -0.18
N ARG A 65 -30.36 -11.14 0.54
CA ARG A 65 -29.34 -10.31 1.19
C ARG A 65 -28.09 -10.09 0.34
N ARG A 66 -28.13 -10.35 -0.97
CA ARG A 66 -26.98 -10.09 -1.84
C ARG A 66 -26.80 -8.60 -2.05
N VAL A 67 -25.92 -8.00 -1.28
CA VAL A 67 -25.63 -6.56 -1.27
C VAL A 67 -24.79 -6.12 -2.49
N LEU A 68 -24.16 -7.07 -3.19
CA LEU A 68 -23.29 -6.82 -4.34
C LEU A 68 -24.04 -7.09 -5.64
N ASP A 69 -24.37 -6.02 -6.35
CA ASP A 69 -24.76 -6.05 -7.76
C ASP A 69 -23.56 -5.99 -8.70
N GLN A 70 -23.77 -6.16 -9.99
CA GLN A 70 -22.68 -6.15 -10.98
C GLN A 70 -21.94 -4.80 -11.01
N LYS A 71 -22.66 -3.68 -10.93
CA LYS A 71 -22.07 -2.34 -10.94
C LYS A 71 -21.09 -2.11 -9.79
N ARG A 72 -21.43 -2.62 -8.60
CA ARG A 72 -20.55 -2.51 -7.42
C ARG A 72 -19.34 -3.43 -7.53
N ILE A 73 -19.50 -4.60 -8.14
CA ILE A 73 -18.38 -5.50 -8.44
C ILE A 73 -17.44 -4.83 -9.43
N ASP A 74 -17.95 -4.27 -10.51
CA ASP A 74 -17.15 -3.61 -11.56
C ASP A 74 -16.39 -2.40 -10.99
N LEU A 75 -17.00 -1.62 -10.09
CA LEU A 75 -16.34 -0.52 -9.40
C LEU A 75 -15.18 -1.02 -8.51
N ILE A 76 -15.37 -2.10 -7.77
CA ILE A 76 -14.29 -2.72 -6.97
C ILE A 76 -13.14 -3.18 -7.86
N LEU A 77 -13.46 -3.79 -9.00
CA LEU A 77 -12.46 -4.25 -9.97
C LEU A 77 -11.74 -3.07 -10.62
N PHE A 78 -12.45 -2.03 -11.02
CA PHE A 78 -11.87 -0.79 -11.54
C PHE A 78 -10.87 -0.18 -10.55
N LEU A 79 -11.27 0.01 -9.29
CA LEU A 79 -10.38 0.54 -8.26
C LEU A 79 -9.14 -0.36 -8.02
N ARG A 80 -9.29 -1.66 -8.23
CA ARG A 80 -8.18 -2.60 -8.17
C ARG A 80 -7.25 -2.51 -9.37
N ASP A 81 -7.82 -2.53 -10.57
CA ASP A 81 -7.07 -2.74 -11.80
C ASP A 81 -6.44 -1.43 -12.29
N GLU A 82 -7.17 -0.31 -12.23
CA GLU A 82 -6.67 1.01 -12.66
C GLU A 82 -5.87 1.71 -11.57
N ARG A 83 -6.41 1.76 -10.35
CA ARG A 83 -5.78 2.51 -9.26
C ARG A 83 -4.88 1.67 -8.35
N LYS A 84 -4.69 0.39 -8.64
CA LYS A 84 -3.83 -0.56 -7.90
C LYS A 84 -4.09 -0.55 -6.39
N LEU A 85 -5.36 -0.42 -5.98
CA LEU A 85 -5.72 -0.34 -4.56
C LEU A 85 -5.87 -1.73 -3.92
N GLY A 86 -5.43 -1.86 -2.67
CA GLY A 86 -5.69 -3.03 -1.82
C GLY A 86 -7.07 -2.99 -1.16
N PRO A 87 -7.61 -4.13 -0.64
CA PRO A 87 -8.96 -4.21 -0.10
C PRO A 87 -9.31 -3.15 0.94
N LYS A 88 -8.36 -2.79 1.81
CA LYS A 88 -8.59 -1.76 2.84
C LYS A 88 -8.72 -0.35 2.26
N ARG A 89 -7.94 -0.04 1.21
CA ARG A 89 -8.05 1.26 0.54
C ARG A 89 -9.31 1.34 -0.31
N ILE A 90 -9.65 0.26 -1.03
CA ILE A 90 -10.92 0.16 -1.76
C ILE A 90 -12.10 0.39 -0.82
N GLN A 91 -12.07 -0.15 0.40
CA GLN A 91 -13.10 0.08 1.41
C GLN A 91 -13.26 1.57 1.73
N VAL A 92 -12.15 2.25 1.97
CA VAL A 92 -12.16 3.68 2.30
C VAL A 92 -12.61 4.52 1.12
N GLU A 93 -12.13 4.22 -0.08
CA GLU A 93 -12.50 4.89 -1.32
C GLU A 93 -14.00 4.77 -1.60
N LEU A 94 -14.55 3.55 -1.48
CA LEU A 94 -15.99 3.30 -1.64
C LEU A 94 -16.84 4.07 -0.63
N LEU A 95 -16.37 4.18 0.60
CA LEU A 95 -17.07 4.95 1.64
C LEU A 95 -17.03 6.45 1.37
N ARG A 96 -15.84 7.00 1.03
CA ARG A 96 -15.64 8.46 0.89
C ARG A 96 -16.26 9.05 -0.38
N HIS A 97 -16.18 8.33 -1.49
CA HIS A 97 -16.54 8.87 -2.80
C HIS A 97 -17.80 8.26 -3.41
N HIS A 98 -18.30 7.16 -2.85
CA HIS A 98 -19.48 6.48 -3.39
C HIS A 98 -20.55 6.16 -2.34
N ASP A 99 -20.33 6.55 -1.07
CA ASP A 99 -21.20 6.22 0.10
C ASP A 99 -21.55 4.72 0.19
N LEU A 100 -20.61 3.86 -0.22
CA LEU A 100 -20.79 2.40 -0.20
C LEU A 100 -20.01 1.77 0.97
N ARG A 101 -20.74 1.11 1.87
CA ARG A 101 -20.15 0.45 3.06
C ARG A 101 -20.01 -1.06 2.83
N PHE A 102 -18.79 -1.49 2.54
CA PHE A 102 -18.45 -2.91 2.46
C PHE A 102 -17.35 -3.27 3.45
N SER A 103 -17.41 -4.52 3.97
CA SER A 103 -16.28 -5.03 4.75
C SER A 103 -15.09 -5.35 3.85
N THR A 104 -13.87 -5.25 4.38
CA THR A 104 -12.66 -5.67 3.66
C THR A 104 -12.72 -7.13 3.23
N ALA A 105 -13.39 -7.99 4.03
CA ALA A 105 -13.61 -9.39 3.70
C ALA A 105 -14.52 -9.56 2.46
N THR A 106 -15.54 -8.73 2.32
CA THR A 106 -16.43 -8.75 1.14
C THR A 106 -15.65 -8.34 -0.11
N ILE A 107 -14.88 -7.24 -0.04
CA ILE A 107 -14.03 -6.76 -1.14
C ILE A 107 -13.00 -7.84 -1.50
N TRP A 108 -12.34 -8.45 -0.52
CA TRP A 108 -11.38 -9.53 -0.75
C TRP A 108 -12.02 -10.71 -1.48
N LYS A 109 -13.24 -11.13 -1.09
CA LYS A 109 -13.97 -12.21 -1.77
C LYS A 109 -14.26 -11.89 -3.24
N VAL A 110 -14.63 -10.64 -3.55
CA VAL A 110 -14.81 -10.20 -4.94
C VAL A 110 -13.51 -10.31 -5.72
N LEU A 111 -12.42 -9.75 -5.20
CA LEU A 111 -11.11 -9.80 -5.86
C LEU A 111 -10.63 -11.24 -6.07
N HIS A 112 -10.81 -12.10 -5.08
CA HIS A 112 -10.43 -13.52 -5.18
C HIS A 112 -11.31 -14.28 -6.19
N ALA A 113 -12.62 -14.06 -6.20
CA ALA A 113 -13.53 -14.67 -7.18
C ALA A 113 -13.18 -14.30 -8.63
N HIS A 114 -12.70 -13.07 -8.83
CA HIS A 114 -12.24 -12.57 -10.13
C HIS A 114 -10.72 -12.77 -10.36
N LYS A 115 -10.07 -13.65 -9.60
CA LYS A 115 -8.67 -14.08 -9.75
C LYS A 115 -7.66 -12.90 -9.70
N ARG A 116 -7.97 -11.82 -8.97
CA ARG A 116 -7.03 -10.71 -8.79
C ARG A 116 -5.97 -11.05 -7.73
N ALA A 117 -4.72 -11.18 -8.17
CA ALA A 117 -3.60 -11.48 -7.27
C ALA A 117 -3.39 -10.37 -6.21
N PRO A 118 -2.85 -10.68 -5.03
CA PRO A 118 -2.42 -9.67 -4.06
C PRO A 118 -1.37 -8.74 -4.67
N LEU A 119 -1.47 -7.42 -4.40
CA LEU A 119 -0.50 -6.42 -4.89
C LEU A 119 0.90 -6.61 -4.30
N VAL A 120 0.99 -7.15 -3.11
CA VAL A 120 2.25 -7.38 -2.40
C VAL A 120 2.25 -8.78 -1.81
N ARG A 121 3.29 -9.57 -2.07
CA ARG A 121 3.54 -10.82 -1.34
C ARG A 121 3.78 -10.47 0.13
N ARG A 122 3.00 -11.07 1.04
CA ARG A 122 3.25 -10.93 2.48
C ARG A 122 4.62 -11.51 2.82
N ARG A 123 5.55 -10.65 3.23
CA ARG A 123 6.65 -11.08 4.08
C ARG A 123 6.13 -11.17 5.52
N PRO A 124 6.53 -12.17 6.32
CA PRO A 124 6.21 -12.16 7.74
C PRO A 124 6.73 -10.86 8.35
N PRO A 125 5.98 -10.20 9.24
CA PRO A 125 6.40 -8.94 9.81
C PRO A 125 7.49 -9.19 10.85
N GLU A 126 8.74 -8.89 10.54
CA GLU A 126 9.59 -8.30 11.55
C GLU A 126 9.01 -6.91 11.81
N SER A 127 8.41 -6.70 12.96
CA SER A 127 7.73 -5.45 13.25
C SER A 127 8.76 -4.39 13.70
N PRO A 128 9.25 -3.53 12.80
CA PRO A 128 9.97 -2.35 13.27
C PRO A 128 8.96 -1.47 14.03
N ARG A 129 9.36 -0.97 15.18
CA ARG A 129 8.55 -0.02 15.96
C ARG A 129 8.25 1.17 15.05
N ARG A 130 6.97 1.33 14.70
CA ARG A 130 6.52 2.48 13.91
C ARG A 130 6.67 3.72 14.77
N TYR A 131 7.54 4.62 14.38
CA TYR A 131 7.66 5.93 15.01
C TYR A 131 7.06 7.00 14.09
N SER A 132 6.52 8.04 14.68
CA SER A 132 6.08 9.25 13.97
C SER A 132 6.40 10.45 14.82
N ARG A 133 6.76 11.56 14.19
CA ARG A 133 6.91 12.82 14.91
C ARG A 133 5.55 13.37 15.27
N PRO A 134 5.44 14.10 16.40
CA PRO A 134 4.14 14.60 16.86
C PRO A 134 3.62 15.76 16.02
N LEU A 135 4.51 16.61 15.50
CA LEU A 135 4.16 17.85 14.80
C LEU A 135 4.68 17.84 13.36
N PRO A 136 3.93 18.51 12.44
CA PRO A 136 4.40 18.78 11.08
C PRO A 136 5.72 19.57 11.09
N GLY A 137 6.56 19.33 10.09
CA GLY A 137 7.83 20.03 9.92
C GLY A 137 8.92 19.68 10.94
N ASP A 138 8.59 18.97 12.05
CA ASP A 138 9.63 18.55 13.01
C ASP A 138 10.73 17.72 12.34
N ARG A 139 10.36 16.90 11.35
CA ARG A 139 11.30 16.17 10.51
C ARG A 139 10.72 15.84 9.14
N VAL A 140 11.39 16.28 8.10
CA VAL A 140 11.12 15.92 6.71
C VAL A 140 12.20 14.96 6.23
N GLN A 141 11.80 13.81 5.69
CA GLN A 141 12.73 12.85 5.06
C GLN A 141 12.87 13.19 3.59
N ILE A 142 14.10 13.22 3.09
CA ILE A 142 14.39 13.44 1.67
C ILE A 142 15.17 12.24 1.13
N ASP A 143 14.83 11.86 -0.09
CA ASP A 143 15.56 10.83 -0.84
C ASP A 143 15.41 11.05 -2.34
N THR A 144 16.33 10.47 -3.11
CA THR A 144 16.35 10.54 -4.57
C THR A 144 16.20 9.16 -5.18
N MET A 145 15.33 9.05 -6.18
CA MET A 145 15.07 7.82 -6.91
C MET A 145 15.35 8.02 -8.39
N LYS A 146 16.10 7.10 -9.01
CA LYS A 146 16.27 7.08 -10.46
C LYS A 146 15.05 6.44 -11.10
N ILE A 147 14.37 7.14 -12.01
CA ILE A 147 13.17 6.66 -12.70
C ILE A 147 13.42 6.31 -14.17
N GLY A 148 14.48 6.85 -14.76
CA GLY A 148 14.87 6.60 -16.16
C GLY A 148 16.26 7.09 -16.48
N ALA A 149 16.67 7.04 -17.73
CA ALA A 149 17.94 7.59 -18.18
C ALA A 149 17.94 9.12 -18.03
N GLY A 150 18.85 9.65 -17.20
CA GLY A 150 18.92 11.11 -16.95
C GLY A 150 17.70 11.69 -16.26
N ARG A 151 16.91 10.88 -15.53
CA ARG A 151 15.71 11.33 -14.82
C ARG A 151 15.72 10.81 -13.37
N PHE A 152 15.69 11.75 -12.45
CA PHE A 152 15.71 11.49 -11.00
C PHE A 152 14.54 12.21 -10.33
N GLN A 153 13.75 11.48 -9.58
CA GLN A 153 12.74 12.05 -8.71
C GLN A 153 13.36 12.33 -7.34
N TYR A 154 13.24 13.57 -6.89
CA TYR A 154 13.46 13.95 -5.50
C TYR A 154 12.12 13.86 -4.77
N THR A 155 12.15 13.29 -3.59
CA THR A 155 10.96 13.11 -2.75
C THR A 155 11.27 13.66 -1.37
N ALA A 156 10.49 14.63 -0.90
CA ALA A 156 10.47 15.07 0.48
C ALA A 156 9.14 14.68 1.12
N ILE A 157 9.18 14.03 2.29
CA ILE A 157 7.96 13.62 3.01
C ILE A 157 8.04 13.98 4.48
N ASP A 158 7.01 14.65 4.97
CA ASP A 158 6.90 14.95 6.40
C ASP A 158 6.63 13.69 7.23
N ASP A 159 7.39 13.57 8.30
CA ASP A 159 7.36 12.40 9.18
C ASP A 159 6.05 12.25 9.97
N CYS A 160 5.37 13.34 10.24
CA CYS A 160 4.10 13.40 10.98
C CYS A 160 2.89 13.15 10.07
N THR A 161 2.72 14.00 9.08
CA THR A 161 1.51 14.08 8.24
C THR A 161 1.55 13.19 7.02
N ARG A 162 2.74 12.77 6.56
CA ARG A 162 2.97 12.13 5.25
C ARG A 162 2.71 13.06 4.06
N LEU A 163 2.51 14.36 4.31
CA LEU A 163 2.51 15.34 3.25
C LEU A 163 3.84 15.28 2.52
N ARG A 164 3.81 15.33 1.22
CA ARG A 164 5.02 15.18 0.41
C ARG A 164 5.11 16.21 -0.70
N VAL A 165 6.33 16.47 -1.09
CA VAL A 165 6.70 17.28 -2.24
C VAL A 165 7.58 16.44 -3.16
N LEU A 166 7.33 16.52 -4.45
CA LEU A 166 8.07 15.82 -5.50
C LEU A 166 8.74 16.82 -6.43
N GLY A 167 9.86 16.43 -7.02
CA GLY A 167 10.53 17.20 -8.05
C GLY A 167 11.28 16.30 -9.01
N LEU A 168 11.25 16.64 -10.30
CA LEU A 168 11.92 15.89 -11.35
C LEU A 168 13.18 16.65 -11.81
N TYR A 169 14.33 15.97 -11.81
CA TYR A 169 15.62 16.56 -12.12
C TYR A 169 16.46 15.66 -13.05
N PRO A 170 17.31 16.25 -13.90
CA PRO A 170 18.11 15.46 -14.84
C PRO A 170 19.28 14.72 -14.18
N ARG A 171 19.71 15.17 -13.01
CA ARG A 171 20.88 14.62 -12.29
C ARG A 171 20.69 14.68 -10.79
N ARG A 172 21.36 13.77 -10.09
CA ARG A 172 21.48 13.75 -8.64
C ARG A 172 22.73 14.56 -8.23
N THR A 173 22.53 15.84 -7.94
CA THR A 173 23.60 16.79 -7.59
C THR A 173 23.22 17.68 -6.41
N ALA A 174 24.20 18.25 -5.72
CA ALA A 174 23.96 19.18 -4.61
C ALA A 174 23.21 20.46 -5.06
N ILE A 175 23.44 20.91 -6.29
CA ILE A 175 22.75 22.06 -6.87
C ILE A 175 21.25 21.74 -7.06
N ASN A 176 20.94 20.58 -7.62
CA ASN A 176 19.54 20.16 -7.78
C ASN A 176 18.85 19.88 -6.43
N ALA A 177 19.59 19.36 -5.45
CA ALA A 177 19.08 19.18 -4.10
C ALA A 177 18.77 20.53 -3.42
N ALA A 178 19.64 21.54 -3.59
CA ALA A 178 19.41 22.91 -3.13
C ALA A 178 18.19 23.53 -3.82
N HIS A 179 18.13 23.45 -5.14
CA HIS A 179 16.98 23.94 -5.91
C HIS A 179 15.65 23.26 -5.46
N PHE A 180 15.67 21.95 -5.24
CA PHE A 180 14.51 21.24 -4.73
C PHE A 180 14.09 21.72 -3.34
N LEU A 181 15.04 21.98 -2.45
CA LEU A 181 14.78 22.56 -1.15
C LEU A 181 14.13 23.94 -1.24
N GLU A 182 14.73 24.83 -2.01
CA GLU A 182 14.37 26.27 -2.10
C GLU A 182 13.04 26.48 -2.82
N HIS A 183 12.90 25.91 -4.00
CA HIS A 183 11.79 26.19 -4.92
C HIS A 183 10.65 25.16 -4.87
N ARG A 184 10.80 24.10 -4.11
CA ARG A 184 9.72 23.12 -3.96
C ARG A 184 9.37 22.91 -2.49
N MET A 185 10.32 22.53 -1.65
CA MET A 185 10.01 22.16 -0.27
C MET A 185 9.58 23.38 0.56
N VAL A 186 10.31 24.49 0.49
CA VAL A 186 10.05 25.70 1.26
C VAL A 186 8.76 26.36 0.80
N GLU A 187 8.45 26.34 -0.49
CA GLU A 187 7.26 26.94 -1.06
C GLU A 187 6.00 26.11 -0.88
N GLU A 188 6.10 24.79 -0.91
CA GLU A 188 4.91 23.92 -0.95
C GLU A 188 4.52 23.32 0.40
N PHE A 189 5.44 23.18 1.37
CA PHE A 189 5.03 22.77 2.70
C PHE A 189 4.34 23.93 3.45
N PRO A 190 3.12 23.73 3.97
CA PRO A 190 2.38 24.79 4.67
C PRO A 190 2.84 25.01 6.11
N PHE A 191 4.04 24.59 6.45
CA PHE A 191 4.67 24.68 7.77
C PHE A 191 6.17 24.83 7.67
N PRO A 192 6.82 25.45 8.66
CA PRO A 192 8.28 25.57 8.71
C PRO A 192 8.97 24.23 8.87
N ILE A 193 10.02 24.00 8.11
CA ILE A 193 10.83 22.76 8.18
C ILE A 193 11.91 22.95 9.25
N GLN A 194 11.82 22.21 10.36
CA GLN A 194 12.80 22.34 11.43
C GLN A 194 14.06 21.52 11.18
N ARG A 195 13.91 20.33 10.57
CA ARG A 195 15.03 19.46 10.23
C ARG A 195 14.76 18.59 9.03
N VAL A 196 15.80 18.33 8.30
CA VAL A 196 15.82 17.42 7.17
C VAL A 196 16.60 16.17 7.55
N GLN A 197 16.04 15.01 7.23
CA GLN A 197 16.69 13.71 7.36
C GLN A 197 16.88 13.11 5.96
N THR A 198 18.12 12.72 5.63
CA THR A 198 18.48 12.13 4.33
C THR A 198 19.21 10.81 4.55
N ASP A 199 19.36 10.05 3.49
CA ASP A 199 20.44 9.07 3.43
C ASP A 199 21.81 9.77 3.39
N ARG A 200 22.88 9.02 3.11
CA ARG A 200 24.25 9.58 2.99
C ARG A 200 24.64 9.83 1.53
N GLY A 201 23.69 10.16 0.66
CA GLY A 201 23.97 10.54 -0.73
C GLY A 201 24.85 11.80 -0.82
N GLY A 202 25.82 11.79 -1.72
CA GLY A 202 26.77 12.90 -1.85
C GLY A 202 26.12 14.24 -2.20
N GLU A 203 24.96 14.24 -2.83
CA GLU A 203 24.16 15.43 -3.13
C GLU A 203 23.71 16.18 -1.88
N PHE A 204 23.49 15.48 -0.77
CA PHE A 204 23.04 16.09 0.48
C PHE A 204 24.20 16.61 1.35
N PHE A 205 25.43 16.14 1.10
CA PHE A 205 26.63 16.64 1.76
C PHE A 205 27.32 17.76 0.97
N GLY A 206 26.91 18.02 -0.25
CA GLY A 206 27.47 19.05 -1.08
C GLY A 206 27.21 20.47 -0.57
N MET A 207 28.13 21.37 -0.83
CA MET A 207 28.13 22.71 -0.26
C MET A 207 26.86 23.51 -0.58
N ALA A 208 26.39 23.47 -1.83
CA ALA A 208 25.16 24.17 -2.23
C ALA A 208 23.94 23.77 -1.38
N PHE A 209 23.74 22.46 -1.15
CA PHE A 209 22.62 21.99 -0.33
C PHE A 209 22.78 22.40 1.14
N GLN A 210 24.00 22.34 1.69
CA GLN A 210 24.28 22.75 3.07
C GLN A 210 24.11 24.26 3.29
N GLU A 211 24.46 25.07 2.31
CA GLU A 211 24.24 26.53 2.34
C GLU A 211 22.76 26.87 2.29
N ALA A 212 21.99 26.22 1.41
CA ALA A 212 20.54 26.36 1.34
C ALA A 212 19.87 26.00 2.68
N LEU A 213 20.25 24.88 3.32
CA LEU A 213 19.73 24.51 4.64
C LEU A 213 20.04 25.59 5.72
N GLN A 214 21.25 26.20 5.66
CA GLN A 214 21.62 27.26 6.61
C GLN A 214 20.81 28.53 6.38
N GLN A 215 20.57 28.90 5.13
CA GLN A 215 19.77 30.08 4.75
C GLN A 215 18.34 30.00 5.33
N TYR A 216 17.72 28.82 5.28
CA TYR A 216 16.37 28.60 5.80
C TYR A 216 16.34 28.10 7.25
N CYS A 217 17.45 28.16 7.99
CA CYS A 217 17.54 27.71 9.39
C CYS A 217 17.11 26.24 9.62
N ILE A 218 17.33 25.37 8.62
CA ILE A 218 16.95 23.96 8.66
C ILE A 218 18.11 23.11 9.17
N LYS A 219 17.84 22.27 10.18
CA LYS A 219 18.85 21.39 10.80
C LYS A 219 19.09 20.15 9.92
N PHE A 220 20.35 19.85 9.59
CA PHE A 220 20.71 18.63 8.86
C PHE A 220 20.88 17.44 9.80
N ARG A 221 20.24 16.31 9.47
CA ARG A 221 20.29 15.08 10.29
C ARG A 221 20.37 13.85 9.39
N PRO A 222 21.55 13.54 8.84
CA PRO A 222 21.72 12.37 8.00
C PRO A 222 21.53 11.09 8.80
N ASN A 223 21.10 10.04 8.15
CA ASN A 223 20.97 8.71 8.74
C ASN A 223 22.33 8.23 9.27
N ARG A 224 22.29 7.46 10.36
CA ARG A 224 23.50 6.78 10.83
C ARG A 224 23.97 5.79 9.76
N PRO A 225 25.29 5.57 9.59
CA PRO A 225 25.80 4.54 8.71
C PRO A 225 25.15 3.18 9.03
N ARG A 226 24.85 2.39 7.99
CA ARG A 226 24.23 1.06 8.10
C ARG A 226 22.84 1.04 8.77
N SER A 227 22.07 2.12 8.67
CA SER A 227 20.74 2.22 9.28
C SER A 227 19.65 2.56 8.24
N PRO A 228 19.45 1.74 7.20
CA PRO A 228 18.49 2.03 6.12
C PRO A 228 17.06 2.16 6.63
N HIS A 229 16.70 1.47 7.71
CA HIS A 229 15.37 1.54 8.31
C HIS A 229 14.93 2.93 8.77
N LEU A 230 15.87 3.88 8.91
CA LEU A 230 15.58 5.25 9.30
C LEU A 230 14.95 6.07 8.16
N ASN A 231 15.12 5.66 6.90
CA ASN A 231 14.56 6.31 5.71
C ASN A 231 13.25 5.66 5.22
N GLY A 232 12.71 4.74 5.98
CA GLY A 232 11.62 3.86 5.56
C GLY A 232 10.30 4.56 5.16
N LYS A 233 10.10 5.85 5.49
CA LYS A 233 8.89 6.58 5.10
C LYS A 233 9.00 7.11 3.68
N VAL A 234 10.13 7.72 3.34
CA VAL A 234 10.38 8.20 1.98
C VAL A 234 10.52 7.01 1.01
N GLU A 235 11.24 5.95 1.39
CA GLU A 235 11.33 4.72 0.61
C GLU A 235 9.94 4.11 0.35
N ARG A 236 9.07 4.10 1.36
CA ARG A 236 7.70 3.62 1.21
C ARG A 236 6.85 4.52 0.31
N SER A 237 7.09 5.83 0.34
CA SER A 237 6.48 6.79 -0.59
C SER A 237 6.89 6.50 -2.01
N GLN A 238 8.19 6.37 -2.28
CA GLN A 238 8.75 6.03 -3.59
C GLN A 238 8.24 4.67 -4.10
N GLN A 239 8.14 3.67 -3.23
CA GLN A 239 7.51 2.39 -3.62
C GLN A 239 6.04 2.57 -4.04
N THR A 240 5.34 3.51 -3.43
CA THR A 240 3.96 3.85 -3.84
C THR A 240 3.95 4.49 -5.23
N ASP A 241 4.92 5.38 -5.50
CA ASP A 241 5.07 6.00 -6.82
C ASP A 241 5.34 4.95 -7.91
N TRP A 242 6.23 4.01 -7.66
CA TRP A 242 6.47 2.91 -8.59
C TRP A 242 5.22 2.07 -8.90
N VAL A 243 4.44 1.74 -7.87
CA VAL A 243 3.30 0.82 -8.00
C VAL A 243 2.04 1.52 -8.53
N GLU A 244 1.80 2.76 -8.12
CA GLU A 244 0.52 3.42 -8.36
C GLU A 244 0.60 4.50 -9.47
N PHE A 245 1.81 4.96 -9.83
CA PHE A 245 2.05 5.99 -10.85
C PHE A 245 2.95 5.47 -11.97
N TYR A 246 4.25 5.26 -11.75
CA TYR A 246 5.19 4.88 -12.82
C TYR A 246 4.88 3.54 -13.51
N SER A 247 4.20 2.62 -12.85
CA SER A 247 3.77 1.37 -13.50
C SER A 247 2.73 1.55 -14.60
N THR A 248 2.14 2.73 -14.71
CA THR A 248 1.07 3.06 -15.67
C THR A 248 1.45 4.18 -16.63
N MET A 249 2.65 4.77 -16.46
CA MET A 249 3.14 5.91 -17.22
C MET A 249 4.36 5.54 -18.06
N ASP A 250 4.52 6.24 -19.18
CA ASP A 250 5.78 6.26 -19.90
C ASP A 250 6.70 7.33 -19.26
N VAL A 251 7.84 6.89 -18.75
CA VAL A 251 8.82 7.82 -18.12
C VAL A 251 9.51 8.73 -19.12
N GLU A 252 9.40 8.46 -20.41
CA GLU A 252 9.95 9.31 -21.48
C GLU A 252 8.92 10.35 -21.99
N ASP A 253 7.69 10.32 -21.52
CA ASP A 253 6.64 11.26 -21.89
C ASP A 253 7.06 12.70 -21.52
N PRO A 254 7.01 13.66 -22.46
CA PRO A 254 7.29 15.07 -22.19
C PRO A 254 6.38 15.71 -21.14
N SER A 255 5.16 15.23 -20.97
CA SER A 255 4.20 15.69 -19.96
C SER A 255 4.42 15.10 -18.57
N LEU A 256 5.43 14.25 -18.39
CA LEU A 256 5.72 13.61 -17.12
C LEU A 256 5.84 14.59 -15.93
N PRO A 257 6.45 15.79 -16.06
CA PRO A 257 6.48 16.76 -14.97
C PRO A 257 5.09 17.18 -14.50
N ASP A 258 4.18 17.51 -15.41
CA ASP A 258 2.81 17.93 -15.12
C ASP A 258 2.01 16.77 -14.48
N LEU A 259 2.14 15.57 -15.04
CA LEU A 259 1.52 14.36 -14.49
C LEU A 259 2.04 14.03 -13.08
N LEU A 260 3.31 14.32 -12.80
CA LEU A 260 3.88 14.11 -11.46
C LEU A 260 3.32 15.12 -10.45
N GLU A 261 3.04 16.35 -10.86
CA GLU A 261 2.38 17.35 -10.03
C GLU A 261 0.92 16.96 -9.73
N GLU A 262 0.18 16.50 -10.72
CA GLU A 262 -1.17 15.95 -10.52
C GLU A 262 -1.16 14.73 -9.58
N TRP A 263 -0.17 13.86 -9.72
CA TRP A 263 0.03 12.72 -8.83
C TRP A 263 0.35 13.15 -7.39
N GLN A 264 1.22 14.15 -7.20
CA GLN A 264 1.51 14.73 -5.89
C GLN A 264 0.23 15.32 -5.26
N PHE A 265 -0.53 16.09 -6.05
CA PHE A 265 -1.79 16.67 -5.60
C PHE A 265 -2.76 15.57 -5.16
N PHE A 266 -2.99 14.56 -6.00
CA PHE A 266 -3.84 13.43 -5.67
C PHE A 266 -3.37 12.72 -4.38
N TYR A 267 -2.08 12.47 -4.24
CA TYR A 267 -1.52 11.81 -3.07
C TYR A 267 -1.76 12.61 -1.78
N ASN A 268 -1.57 13.90 -1.83
CA ASN A 268 -1.68 14.78 -0.67
C ASN A 268 -3.14 15.07 -0.27
N TRP A 269 -4.03 15.26 -1.24
CA TRP A 269 -5.39 15.73 -1.00
C TRP A 269 -6.46 14.64 -1.05
N HIS A 270 -6.25 13.60 -1.83
CA HIS A 270 -7.30 12.62 -2.11
C HIS A 270 -6.97 11.20 -1.68
N ARG A 271 -5.68 10.85 -1.58
CA ARG A 271 -5.28 9.49 -1.28
C ARG A 271 -5.30 9.19 0.21
N PRO A 272 -6.18 8.27 0.70
CA PRO A 272 -6.25 7.95 2.11
C PRO A 272 -5.07 7.07 2.55
N HIS A 273 -4.53 7.35 3.73
CA HIS A 273 -3.40 6.65 4.32
C HIS A 273 -3.78 5.81 5.53
N SER A 274 -3.50 4.52 5.49
CA SER A 274 -3.79 3.62 6.62
C SER A 274 -3.02 3.98 7.89
N ALA A 275 -1.83 4.61 7.76
CA ALA A 275 -1.03 5.07 8.89
C ALA A 275 -1.61 6.32 9.56
N LEU A 276 -2.51 7.04 8.87
CA LEU A 276 -3.19 8.24 9.35
C LEU A 276 -4.66 7.98 9.71
N GLY A 277 -5.04 6.74 9.94
CA GLY A 277 -6.43 6.38 10.24
C GLY A 277 -7.38 6.57 9.05
N ALA A 278 -6.88 6.39 7.82
CA ALA A 278 -7.58 6.62 6.56
C ALA A 278 -7.82 8.10 6.19
N LYS A 279 -7.17 9.03 6.87
CA LYS A 279 -7.10 10.43 6.47
C LYS A 279 -6.11 10.62 5.32
N THR A 280 -6.27 11.71 4.58
CA THR A 280 -5.26 12.18 3.63
C THR A 280 -4.12 12.91 4.38
N PRO A 281 -2.94 13.05 3.76
CA PRO A 281 -1.85 13.86 4.33
C PRO A 281 -2.29 15.28 4.66
N MET A 282 -3.07 15.94 3.79
CA MET A 282 -3.53 17.29 3.99
C MET A 282 -4.56 17.40 5.11
N GLU A 283 -5.52 16.47 5.21
CA GLU A 283 -6.45 16.43 6.35
C GLU A 283 -5.70 16.33 7.68
N ARG A 284 -4.65 15.49 7.73
CA ARG A 284 -3.82 15.35 8.92
C ARG A 284 -2.99 16.60 9.19
N CYS A 285 -2.51 17.27 8.16
CA CYS A 285 -1.79 18.54 8.28
C CYS A 285 -2.67 19.62 8.89
N CYS A 286 -3.86 19.83 8.34
CA CYS A 286 -4.81 20.83 8.83
C CYS A 286 -5.17 20.64 10.30
N GLU A 287 -5.30 19.40 10.78
CA GLU A 287 -5.58 19.11 12.20
C GLU A 287 -4.47 19.57 13.16
N LEU A 288 -3.25 19.69 12.69
CA LEU A 288 -2.07 19.95 13.51
C LEU A 288 -1.43 21.32 13.24
N LEU A 289 -1.93 22.06 12.25
CA LEU A 289 -1.30 23.29 11.80
C LEU A 289 -1.21 24.32 12.94
N ASP A 290 -2.27 24.48 13.71
CA ASP A 290 -2.32 25.43 14.85
C ASP A 290 -1.32 25.07 15.97
N ALA A 291 -0.95 23.80 16.09
CA ALA A 291 0.04 23.33 17.08
C ALA A 291 1.48 23.37 16.54
N THR A 292 1.66 23.71 15.24
CA THR A 292 2.96 23.72 14.59
C THR A 292 3.69 25.04 14.91
N PRO A 293 4.99 25.01 15.29
CA PRO A 293 5.77 26.22 15.53
C PRO A 293 5.77 27.14 14.33
N GLN A 294 5.71 28.45 14.57
CA GLN A 294 5.85 29.46 13.52
C GLN A 294 7.32 29.59 13.07
N GLN A 295 7.53 30.24 11.92
CA GLN A 295 8.85 30.37 11.31
C GLN A 295 9.86 31.07 12.26
N GLU A 296 9.43 32.13 12.95
CA GLU A 296 10.25 32.90 13.87
C GLU A 296 10.71 32.04 15.07
N GLU A 297 9.85 31.12 15.55
CA GLU A 297 10.24 30.21 16.62
C GLU A 297 11.27 29.19 16.15
N VAL A 298 11.15 28.69 14.91
CA VAL A 298 12.10 27.73 14.35
C VAL A 298 13.46 28.40 14.15
N GLU A 299 13.47 29.62 13.63
CA GLU A 299 14.70 30.43 13.47
C GLU A 299 15.36 30.76 14.81
N GLY A 300 14.57 31.15 15.81
CA GLY A 300 15.08 31.42 17.16
C GLY A 300 15.75 30.22 17.86
N ARG A 301 15.35 28.99 17.45
CA ARG A 301 15.93 27.74 17.94
C ARG A 301 17.11 27.23 17.08
N TYR A 302 17.50 27.96 16.03
CA TYR A 302 18.58 27.58 15.14
C TYR A 302 19.91 28.27 15.53
N HIS A 303 20.95 27.48 15.77
CA HIS A 303 22.27 27.96 16.15
C HIS A 303 23.31 27.61 15.08
N LEU A 304 23.59 28.54 14.17
CA LEU A 304 24.44 28.33 12.99
C LEU A 304 25.80 27.71 13.32
N LYS A 305 26.49 28.22 14.36
CA LYS A 305 27.83 27.68 14.76
C LYS A 305 27.74 26.20 15.18
N HIS A 306 26.68 25.84 15.92
CA HIS A 306 26.46 24.48 16.38
C HIS A 306 26.09 23.54 15.23
N GLU A 307 25.23 23.99 14.33
CA GLU A 307 24.85 23.16 13.19
C GLU A 307 25.99 22.97 12.19
N ARG A 308 26.81 24.00 11.96
CA ARG A 308 28.06 23.86 11.17
C ARG A 308 29.06 22.87 11.78
N ALA A 309 29.19 22.84 13.11
CA ALA A 309 30.01 21.84 13.78
C ALA A 309 29.49 20.42 13.54
N LYS A 310 28.19 20.22 13.71
CA LYS A 310 27.55 18.90 13.45
C LYS A 310 27.73 18.43 12.01
N VAL A 311 27.59 19.33 11.02
CA VAL A 311 27.79 18.97 9.59
C VAL A 311 29.22 18.51 9.37
N ARG A 312 30.21 19.15 10.00
CA ARG A 312 31.61 18.70 9.92
C ARG A 312 31.79 17.30 10.53
N ASP A 313 31.18 17.04 11.70
CA ASP A 313 31.22 15.74 12.35
C ASP A 313 30.60 14.65 11.45
N PHE A 314 29.43 14.90 10.88
CA PHE A 314 28.77 13.97 9.96
C PHE A 314 29.59 13.71 8.70
N SER A 315 30.28 14.75 8.16
CA SER A 315 31.17 14.61 7.02
C SER A 315 32.42 13.81 7.35
N ALA A 316 32.95 13.94 8.56
CA ALA A 316 34.07 13.13 9.04
C ALA A 316 33.66 11.66 9.22
N GLU A 317 32.47 11.40 9.81
CA GLU A 317 31.89 10.06 9.89
C GLU A 317 31.71 9.42 8.52
N GLN A 318 31.24 10.19 7.53
CA GLN A 318 31.05 9.77 6.15
C GLN A 318 32.38 9.27 5.56
N ARG A 319 33.43 10.09 5.61
CA ARG A 319 34.77 9.76 5.12
C ARG A 319 35.36 8.52 5.81
N LEU A 320 35.18 8.41 7.12
CA LEU A 320 35.61 7.22 7.87
C LEU A 320 34.87 5.95 7.44
N ALA A 321 33.59 6.06 7.14
CA ALA A 321 32.79 4.93 6.68
C ALA A 321 33.22 4.49 5.27
N GLU A 322 33.50 5.42 4.36
CA GLU A 322 34.02 5.15 3.02
C GLU A 322 35.39 4.45 3.09
N LEU A 323 36.31 4.95 3.91
CA LEU A 323 37.63 4.35 4.10
C LEU A 323 37.58 2.91 4.66
N LYS A 324 36.56 2.60 5.47
CA LYS A 324 36.35 1.27 6.04
C LYS A 324 35.54 0.33 5.12
N GLY A 325 35.24 0.74 3.89
CA GLY A 325 34.37 -0.03 2.98
C GLY A 325 32.96 -0.25 3.51
N CYS A 326 32.43 0.68 4.26
CA CYS A 326 31.19 0.58 5.02
C CYS A 326 30.00 1.31 4.37
N LEU A 327 30.18 1.83 3.17
CA LEU A 327 29.12 2.47 2.37
C LEU A 327 28.83 1.69 1.12
#